data_6b2abcf23d0924a49c3f32aed83e3665
#
_entry.id   6b2abcf23d0924a49c3f32aed83e3665
#
_cell.length_a   1.000
_cell.length_b   1.000
_cell.length_c   1.000
_cell.angle_alpha   90.00
_cell.angle_beta   90.00
_cell.angle_gamma   90.00
#
_symmetry.space_group_name_H-M   'P 1'
#
loop_
_entity.id
_entity.type
_entity.pdbx_description
1 polymer ?
#
loop_
_entity_poly.entity_id
_entity_poly.type
_entity_poly.pdbx_seq_one_letter_code
_entity_poly.pdbx_strand_id
1 'polypeptide(L)'
;DIPQEMADQRIDDIEQEIKLNMEAQGMDFDKYLSNMGKSEEEFRQSYNKTAEQQVREGLVLAEIANVEKLEATNQDLNMEVYSMARQFNAEPKDVIKIIRDENRAGMLYNSVLRKKAAAFIYGAAVKEESKKEETAKKTEAPAKEKKESPLAAKTVKELKAYAEEKGIALDSRAKKADIIATIEAAERK
;
A
#
# COMPACT_ATOMS: atom_id res chain seq x y z
N ASP A 1 26.16 -8.28 2.70
CA ASP A 1 26.35 -7.58 3.98
C ASP A 1 26.25 -6.08 3.75
N ILE A 2 25.64 -5.35 4.67
CA ILE A 2 25.51 -3.90 4.61
C ILE A 2 26.78 -3.31 5.22
N PRO A 3 27.47 -2.35 4.54
CA PRO A 3 28.58 -1.63 5.14
C PRO A 3 28.11 -0.89 6.41
N GLN A 4 28.93 -0.95 7.47
CA GLN A 4 28.60 -0.34 8.75
C GLN A 4 28.37 1.18 8.61
N GLU A 5 29.17 1.83 7.77
CA GLU A 5 29.05 3.28 7.50
C GLU A 5 27.66 3.69 7.01
N MET A 6 26.98 2.83 6.25
CA MET A 6 25.60 3.12 5.79
C MET A 6 24.59 3.02 6.93
N ALA A 7 24.79 2.06 7.85
CA ALA A 7 23.95 1.95 9.04
C ALA A 7 24.18 3.11 9.97
N ASP A 8 25.44 3.50 10.20
CA ASP A 8 25.81 4.63 11.05
C ASP A 8 25.24 5.94 10.50
N GLN A 9 25.35 6.17 9.19
CA GLN A 9 24.73 7.34 8.55
C GLN A 9 23.20 7.36 8.74
N ARG A 10 22.55 6.20 8.67
CA ARG A 10 21.09 6.12 8.90
C ARG A 10 20.73 6.40 10.36
N ILE A 11 21.57 6.00 11.31
CA ILE A 11 21.42 6.33 12.73
C ILE A 11 21.53 7.84 12.94
N ASP A 12 22.52 8.50 12.31
CA ASP A 12 22.67 9.95 12.35
C ASP A 12 21.41 10.66 11.83
N ASP A 13 20.86 10.20 10.70
CA ASP A 13 19.63 10.74 10.13
C ASP A 13 18.44 10.57 11.10
N ILE A 14 18.28 9.39 11.70
CA ILE A 14 17.19 9.10 12.67
C ILE A 14 17.32 10.01 13.90
N GLU A 15 18.52 10.15 14.42
CA GLU A 15 18.80 11.02 15.57
C GLU A 15 18.45 12.48 15.25
N GLN A 16 18.86 12.96 14.09
CA GLN A 16 18.55 14.31 13.64
C GLN A 16 17.04 14.52 13.44
N GLU A 17 16.34 13.55 12.83
CA GLU A 17 14.88 13.59 12.69
C GLU A 17 14.18 13.71 14.05
N ILE A 18 14.66 12.95 15.04
CA ILE A 18 14.10 12.97 16.41
C ILE A 18 14.40 14.32 17.09
N LYS A 19 15.64 14.82 17.01
CA LYS A 19 16.02 16.14 17.57
C LYS A 19 15.12 17.25 17.01
N LEU A 20 14.95 17.31 15.69
CA LEU A 20 14.08 18.30 15.03
C LEU A 20 12.62 18.19 15.46
N ASN A 21 12.08 16.97 15.56
CA ASN A 21 10.71 16.78 16.02
C ASN A 21 10.52 17.20 17.48
N MET A 22 11.51 17.00 18.32
CA MET A 22 11.47 17.41 19.72
C MET A 22 11.55 18.93 19.87
N GLU A 23 12.46 19.56 19.15
CA GLU A 23 12.60 21.02 19.12
C GLU A 23 11.29 21.68 18.68
N ALA A 24 10.63 21.14 17.65
CA ALA A 24 9.34 21.64 17.19
C ALA A 24 8.22 21.53 18.25
N GLN A 25 8.38 20.62 19.23
CA GLN A 25 7.46 20.45 20.36
C GLN A 25 7.96 21.20 21.63
N GLY A 26 9.03 21.96 21.53
CA GLY A 26 9.63 22.69 22.66
C GLY A 26 10.33 21.77 23.67
N MET A 27 10.70 20.56 23.27
CA MET A 27 11.41 19.58 24.08
C MET A 27 12.90 19.57 23.72
N ASP A 28 13.73 19.40 24.75
CA ASP A 28 15.16 19.28 24.64
C ASP A 28 15.57 17.80 24.59
N PHE A 29 16.42 17.42 23.65
CA PHE A 29 16.84 16.04 23.43
C PHE A 29 17.63 15.47 24.62
N ASP A 30 18.51 16.27 25.24
CA ASP A 30 19.30 15.80 26.38
C ASP A 30 18.43 15.54 27.60
N LYS A 31 17.41 16.38 27.82
CA LYS A 31 16.40 16.14 28.87
C LYS A 31 15.58 14.90 28.60
N TYR A 32 15.25 14.64 27.34
CA TYR A 32 14.55 13.43 26.95
C TYR A 32 15.37 12.18 27.26
N LEU A 33 16.65 12.14 26.86
CA LEU A 33 17.56 11.04 27.17
C LEU A 33 17.70 10.84 28.68
N SER A 34 17.88 11.93 29.41
CA SER A 34 17.99 11.90 30.88
C SER A 34 16.74 11.33 31.54
N ASN A 35 15.53 11.70 31.05
CA ASN A 35 14.27 11.16 31.55
C ASN A 35 14.10 9.66 31.25
N MET A 36 14.67 9.19 30.14
CA MET A 36 14.70 7.76 29.78
C MET A 36 15.80 6.98 30.52
N GLY A 37 16.70 7.67 31.22
CA GLY A 37 17.87 7.07 31.88
C GLY A 37 18.85 6.43 30.88
N LYS A 38 18.94 6.96 29.67
CA LYS A 38 19.82 6.48 28.59
C LYS A 38 20.87 7.52 28.23
N SER A 39 22.06 7.04 27.89
CA SER A 39 23.06 7.83 27.19
C SER A 39 22.73 7.96 25.70
N GLU A 40 23.32 8.94 25.01
CA GLU A 40 23.21 9.07 23.55
C GLU A 40 23.73 7.82 22.83
N GLU A 41 24.80 7.20 23.35
CA GLU A 41 25.37 5.97 22.80
C GLU A 41 24.41 4.77 22.92
N GLU A 42 23.76 4.60 24.09
CA GLU A 42 22.74 3.58 24.29
C GLU A 42 21.49 3.81 23.42
N PHE A 43 21.15 5.07 23.22
CA PHE A 43 20.10 5.46 22.29
C PHE A 43 20.46 5.06 20.88
N ARG A 44 21.63 5.43 20.37
CA ARG A 44 22.14 5.07 19.04
C ARG A 44 22.18 3.54 18.84
N GLN A 45 22.70 2.80 19.82
CA GLN A 45 22.73 1.33 19.78
C GLN A 45 21.35 0.71 19.67
N SER A 46 20.33 1.32 20.30
CA SER A 46 18.96 0.82 20.23
C SER A 46 18.37 0.90 18.82
N TYR A 47 18.91 1.77 17.96
CA TYR A 47 18.47 1.93 16.56
C TYR A 47 19.28 1.12 15.54
N ASN A 48 20.39 0.45 15.92
CA ASN A 48 21.23 -0.30 14.99
C ASN A 48 20.44 -1.27 14.10
N LYS A 49 19.62 -2.14 14.68
CA LYS A 49 18.81 -3.10 13.90
C LYS A 49 17.81 -2.41 12.97
N THR A 50 17.21 -1.34 13.44
CA THR A 50 16.24 -0.57 12.66
C THR A 50 16.92 0.12 11.49
N ALA A 51 18.09 0.72 11.73
CA ALA A 51 18.89 1.37 10.69
C ALA A 51 19.37 0.38 9.63
N GLU A 52 19.93 -0.76 10.04
CA GLU A 52 20.34 -1.83 9.12
C GLU A 52 19.17 -2.33 8.26
N GLN A 53 18.02 -2.54 8.88
CA GLN A 53 16.82 -2.97 8.17
C GLN A 53 16.35 -1.91 7.16
N GLN A 54 16.30 -0.64 7.55
CA GLN A 54 15.90 0.45 6.66
C GLN A 54 16.88 0.66 5.50
N VAL A 55 18.19 0.54 5.76
CA VAL A 55 19.21 0.57 4.70
C VAL A 55 19.00 -0.59 3.73
N ARG A 56 18.81 -1.81 4.25
CA ARG A 56 18.55 -3.01 3.44
C ARG A 56 17.31 -2.84 2.57
N GLU A 57 16.21 -2.41 3.15
CA GLU A 57 14.96 -2.13 2.43
C GLU A 57 15.17 -1.08 1.33
N GLY A 58 15.89 0.01 1.65
CA GLY A 58 16.22 1.05 0.70
C GLY A 58 17.05 0.55 -0.48
N LEU A 59 18.06 -0.30 -0.23
CA LEU A 59 18.89 -0.91 -1.26
C LEU A 59 18.11 -1.88 -2.14
N VAL A 60 17.26 -2.72 -1.54
CA VAL A 60 16.39 -3.65 -2.29
C VAL A 60 15.44 -2.88 -3.20
N LEU A 61 14.79 -1.83 -2.68
CA LEU A 61 13.87 -1.02 -3.49
C LEU A 61 14.61 -0.28 -4.61
N ALA A 62 15.82 0.21 -4.37
CA ALA A 62 16.64 0.84 -5.39
C ALA A 62 17.03 -0.15 -6.50
N GLU A 63 17.41 -1.39 -6.12
CA GLU A 63 17.74 -2.41 -7.10
C GLU A 63 16.50 -2.87 -7.90
N ILE A 64 15.35 -3.01 -7.28
CA ILE A 64 14.10 -3.30 -8.00
C ILE A 64 13.78 -2.18 -8.99
N ALA A 65 13.93 -0.91 -8.58
CA ALA A 65 13.71 0.20 -9.49
C ALA A 65 14.65 0.15 -10.70
N ASN A 66 15.90 -0.26 -10.48
CA ASN A 66 16.92 -0.41 -11.52
C ASN A 66 16.61 -1.57 -12.48
N VAL A 67 16.32 -2.76 -11.94
CA VAL A 67 16.00 -3.97 -12.73
C VAL A 67 14.73 -3.77 -13.56
N GLU A 68 13.69 -3.22 -12.96
CA GLU A 68 12.39 -2.97 -13.60
C GLU A 68 12.39 -1.68 -14.43
N LYS A 69 13.54 -0.98 -14.51
CA LYS A 69 13.71 0.27 -15.26
C LYS A 69 12.65 1.31 -14.94
N LEU A 70 12.34 1.45 -13.64
CA LEU A 70 11.38 2.44 -13.19
C LEU A 70 11.99 3.84 -13.29
N GLU A 71 11.24 4.76 -13.86
CA GLU A 71 11.66 6.16 -14.00
C GLU A 71 10.74 7.07 -13.19
N ALA A 72 11.33 8.09 -12.55
CA ALA A 72 10.56 9.14 -11.92
C ALA A 72 10.27 10.23 -12.95
N THR A 73 8.99 10.40 -13.30
CA THR A 73 8.55 11.46 -14.22
C THR A 73 8.48 12.80 -13.48
N ASN A 74 8.48 13.90 -14.23
CA ASN A 74 8.27 15.25 -13.67
C ASN A 74 6.94 15.33 -12.87
N GLN A 75 5.92 14.58 -13.28
CA GLN A 75 4.66 14.51 -12.55
C GLN A 75 4.84 13.83 -11.20
N ASP A 76 5.57 12.73 -11.14
CA ASP A 76 5.86 12.01 -9.88
C ASP A 76 6.65 12.92 -8.91
N LEU A 77 7.68 13.62 -9.43
CA LEU A 77 8.48 14.57 -8.65
C LEU A 77 7.62 15.71 -8.09
N ASN A 78 6.75 16.29 -8.90
CA ASN A 78 5.82 17.33 -8.47
C ASN A 78 4.87 16.81 -7.38
N MET A 79 4.29 15.62 -7.56
CA MET A 79 3.42 15.00 -6.56
C MET A 79 4.15 14.82 -5.22
N GLU A 80 5.42 14.41 -5.26
CA GLU A 80 6.23 14.26 -4.05
C GLU A 80 6.48 15.61 -3.37
N VAL A 81 6.82 16.65 -4.13
CA VAL A 81 6.96 18.02 -3.60
C VAL A 81 5.67 18.51 -2.93
N TYR A 82 4.51 18.28 -3.57
CA TYR A 82 3.22 18.62 -2.95
C TYR A 82 2.93 17.83 -1.68
N SER A 83 3.33 16.55 -1.65
CA SER A 83 3.21 15.71 -0.46
C SER A 83 4.06 16.24 0.70
N MET A 84 5.32 16.59 0.42
CA MET A 84 6.24 17.20 1.40
C MET A 84 5.72 18.55 1.89
N ALA A 85 5.28 19.41 0.98
CA ALA A 85 4.71 20.71 1.31
C ALA A 85 3.52 20.60 2.28
N ARG A 86 2.63 19.64 2.02
CA ARG A 86 1.49 19.36 2.89
C ARG A 86 1.92 18.81 4.26
N GLN A 87 2.90 17.93 4.29
CA GLN A 87 3.42 17.34 5.55
C GLN A 87 4.04 18.39 6.46
N PHE A 88 4.76 19.35 5.88
CA PHE A 88 5.44 20.43 6.63
C PHE A 88 4.62 21.72 6.71
N ASN A 89 3.37 21.71 6.23
CA ASN A 89 2.51 22.90 6.16
C ASN A 89 3.21 24.10 5.51
N ALA A 90 3.94 23.82 4.42
CA ALA A 90 4.74 24.78 3.65
C ALA A 90 4.14 24.98 2.25
N GLU A 91 4.56 26.07 1.59
CA GLU A 91 4.23 26.26 0.18
C GLU A 91 5.10 25.36 -0.72
N PRO A 92 4.55 24.73 -1.78
CA PRO A 92 5.34 23.88 -2.68
C PRO A 92 6.55 24.58 -3.28
N LYS A 93 6.44 25.89 -3.56
CA LYS A 93 7.55 26.71 -4.07
C LYS A 93 8.73 26.82 -3.10
N ASP A 94 8.45 26.85 -1.79
CA ASP A 94 9.49 26.96 -0.77
C ASP A 94 10.21 25.61 -0.63
N VAL A 95 9.49 24.49 -0.71
CA VAL A 95 10.07 23.15 -0.76
C VAL A 95 10.98 23.00 -1.98
N ILE A 96 10.53 23.42 -3.18
CA ILE A 96 11.35 23.39 -4.40
C ILE A 96 12.63 24.24 -4.22
N LYS A 97 12.50 25.42 -3.60
CA LYS A 97 13.63 26.28 -3.34
C LYS A 97 14.67 25.60 -2.44
N ILE A 98 14.24 25.01 -1.32
CA ILE A 98 15.12 24.28 -0.40
C ILE A 98 15.80 23.11 -1.12
N ILE A 99 15.06 22.29 -1.89
CA ILE A 99 15.62 21.16 -2.65
C ILE A 99 16.70 21.63 -3.63
N ARG A 100 16.50 22.78 -4.26
CA ARG A 100 17.46 23.36 -5.20
C ARG A 100 18.68 23.95 -4.49
N ASP A 101 18.46 24.76 -3.46
CA ASP A 101 19.51 25.47 -2.73
C ASP A 101 20.46 24.49 -2.00
N GLU A 102 19.90 23.37 -1.51
CA GLU A 102 20.66 22.32 -0.85
C GLU A 102 21.12 21.19 -1.79
N ASN A 103 20.92 21.35 -3.10
CA ASN A 103 21.28 20.36 -4.14
C ASN A 103 20.69 18.96 -3.87
N ARG A 104 19.46 18.87 -3.33
CA ARG A 104 18.80 17.62 -2.94
C ARG A 104 17.93 16.99 -4.05
N ALA A 105 18.04 17.45 -5.28
CA ALA A 105 17.25 16.92 -6.40
C ALA A 105 17.42 15.41 -6.61
N GLY A 106 18.66 14.90 -6.44
CA GLY A 106 18.94 13.46 -6.50
C GLY A 106 18.27 12.66 -5.38
N MET A 107 18.19 13.21 -4.18
CA MET A 107 17.50 12.57 -3.05
C MET A 107 15.99 12.49 -3.30
N LEU A 108 15.38 13.56 -3.82
CA LEU A 108 13.98 13.58 -4.22
C LEU A 108 13.70 12.52 -5.30
N TYR A 109 14.54 12.46 -6.34
CA TYR A 109 14.42 11.47 -7.41
C TYR A 109 14.47 10.04 -6.87
N ASN A 110 15.46 9.74 -6.03
CA ASN A 110 15.62 8.42 -5.40
C ASN A 110 14.46 8.07 -4.44
N SER A 111 13.91 9.05 -3.74
CA SER A 111 12.72 8.86 -2.90
C SER A 111 11.51 8.42 -3.72
N VAL A 112 11.27 9.11 -4.84
CA VAL A 112 10.20 8.77 -5.78
C VAL A 112 10.40 7.38 -6.37
N LEU A 113 11.62 7.02 -6.79
CA LEU A 113 11.92 5.69 -7.33
C LEU A 113 11.64 4.58 -6.30
N ARG A 114 12.05 4.77 -5.04
CA ARG A 114 11.76 3.80 -3.96
C ARG A 114 10.26 3.63 -3.73
N LYS A 115 9.48 4.72 -3.75
CA LYS A 115 8.02 4.66 -3.65
C LYS A 115 7.39 3.91 -4.82
N LYS A 116 7.89 4.13 -6.04
CA LYS A 116 7.42 3.40 -7.23
C LYS A 116 7.77 1.91 -7.17
N ALA A 117 8.96 1.56 -6.70
CA ALA A 117 9.36 0.17 -6.50
C ALA A 117 8.48 -0.54 -5.46
N ALA A 118 8.19 0.11 -4.34
CA ALA A 118 7.28 -0.42 -3.34
C ALA A 118 5.85 -0.63 -3.89
N ALA A 119 5.34 0.34 -4.67
CA ALA A 119 4.04 0.22 -5.34
C ALA A 119 4.02 -0.91 -6.39
N PHE A 120 5.13 -1.10 -7.12
CA PHE A 120 5.31 -2.19 -8.09
C PHE A 120 5.22 -3.56 -7.40
N ILE A 121 5.95 -3.76 -6.28
CA ILE A 121 5.92 -5.00 -5.49
C ILE A 121 4.49 -5.27 -4.97
N TYR A 122 3.85 -4.26 -4.39
CA TYR A 122 2.50 -4.38 -3.89
C TYR A 122 1.51 -4.77 -5.00
N GLY A 123 1.60 -4.11 -6.16
CA GLY A 123 0.77 -4.43 -7.31
C GLY A 123 0.98 -5.84 -7.86
N ALA A 124 2.21 -6.36 -7.81
CA ALA A 124 2.53 -7.73 -8.19
C ALA A 124 1.98 -8.74 -7.18
N ALA A 125 2.13 -8.49 -5.87
CA ALA A 125 1.63 -9.35 -4.80
C ALA A 125 0.09 -9.48 -4.84
N VAL A 126 -0.63 -8.37 -5.02
CA VAL A 126 -2.10 -8.39 -5.14
C VAL A 126 -2.56 -9.18 -6.37
N LYS A 127 -1.82 -9.10 -7.50
CA LYS A 127 -2.12 -9.89 -8.70
C LYS A 127 -1.88 -11.39 -8.49
N GLU A 128 -0.89 -11.77 -7.69
CA GLU A 128 -0.65 -13.18 -7.36
C GLU A 128 -1.69 -13.75 -6.41
N GLU A 129 -2.12 -12.99 -5.42
CA GLU A 129 -3.22 -13.41 -4.53
C GLU A 129 -4.51 -13.62 -5.32
N SER A 130 -4.87 -12.69 -6.21
CA SER A 130 -6.03 -12.81 -7.09
C SER A 130 -5.95 -14.05 -7.98
N LYS A 131 -4.75 -14.38 -8.52
CA LYS A 131 -4.53 -15.60 -9.30
C LYS A 131 -4.58 -16.87 -8.44
N LYS A 132 -4.08 -16.82 -7.20
CA LYS A 132 -4.17 -17.97 -6.28
C LYS A 132 -5.59 -18.25 -5.84
N GLU A 133 -6.41 -17.21 -5.64
CA GLU A 133 -7.83 -17.39 -5.36
C GLU A 133 -8.61 -17.95 -6.58
N GLU A 134 -8.26 -17.53 -7.79
CA GLU A 134 -8.84 -18.06 -9.03
C GLU A 134 -8.42 -19.52 -9.29
N THR A 135 -7.15 -19.87 -9.01
CA THR A 135 -6.64 -21.24 -9.14
C THR A 135 -7.09 -22.13 -7.97
N ALA A 136 -7.21 -21.62 -6.74
CA ALA A 136 -7.76 -22.36 -5.61
C ALA A 136 -9.26 -22.67 -5.83
N LYS A 137 -10.02 -21.74 -6.43
CA LYS A 137 -11.42 -22.02 -6.87
C LYS A 137 -11.49 -23.02 -8.02
N LYS A 138 -10.43 -23.22 -8.79
CA LYS A 138 -10.35 -24.22 -9.86
C LYS A 138 -9.86 -25.59 -9.39
N THR A 139 -9.17 -25.69 -8.24
CA THR A 139 -8.61 -26.96 -7.72
C THR A 139 -9.40 -27.59 -6.59
N GLU A 140 -10.38 -26.90 -6.00
CA GLU A 140 -11.32 -27.51 -5.06
C GLU A 140 -12.64 -27.83 -5.74
N ALA A 141 -12.63 -28.83 -6.61
CA ALA A 141 -13.82 -29.55 -6.96
C ALA A 141 -13.52 -31.05 -6.95
N PRO A 142 -13.95 -31.77 -5.90
CA PRO A 142 -14.42 -33.12 -6.12
C PRO A 142 -15.96 -33.15 -6.01
N ALA A 143 -16.54 -33.47 -7.13
CA ALA A 143 -17.76 -34.22 -7.25
C ALA A 143 -18.84 -34.09 -6.14
N LYS A 144 -19.78 -33.18 -6.34
CA LYS A 144 -21.20 -33.48 -6.12
C LYS A 144 -21.99 -32.72 -7.19
N GLU A 145 -22.49 -33.48 -8.15
CA GLU A 145 -23.49 -33.02 -9.10
C GLU A 145 -24.64 -32.34 -8.37
N LYS A 146 -24.70 -31.02 -8.43
CA LYS A 146 -25.94 -30.27 -8.36
C LYS A 146 -26.07 -29.59 -9.72
N LYS A 147 -27.06 -30.04 -10.48
CA LYS A 147 -27.49 -29.42 -11.72
C LYS A 147 -27.61 -27.92 -11.48
N GLU A 148 -26.65 -27.14 -11.99
CA GLU A 148 -26.79 -25.68 -12.09
C GLU A 148 -27.97 -25.42 -13.02
N SER A 149 -29.06 -24.87 -12.47
CA SER A 149 -30.20 -24.47 -13.29
C SER A 149 -29.75 -23.33 -14.22
N PRO A 150 -30.22 -23.28 -15.45
CA PRO A 150 -29.87 -22.24 -16.42
C PRO A 150 -30.22 -20.82 -15.95
N LEU A 151 -30.88 -20.68 -14.82
CA LEU A 151 -31.28 -19.44 -14.18
C LEU A 151 -30.10 -18.77 -13.43
N ALA A 152 -29.08 -19.51 -12.98
CA ALA A 152 -27.92 -18.96 -12.24
C ALA A 152 -27.03 -18.04 -13.10
N ALA A 153 -27.03 -18.24 -14.43
CA ALA A 153 -26.27 -17.43 -15.38
C ALA A 153 -26.94 -16.07 -15.71
N LYS A 154 -28.23 -15.89 -15.40
CA LYS A 154 -28.99 -14.68 -15.73
C LYS A 154 -28.74 -13.55 -14.70
N THR A 155 -28.80 -12.29 -15.16
CA THR A 155 -28.75 -11.12 -14.29
C THR A 155 -30.06 -10.95 -13.50
N VAL A 156 -30.02 -10.17 -12.40
CA VAL A 156 -31.24 -9.90 -11.59
C VAL A 156 -32.36 -9.27 -12.43
N LYS A 157 -32.03 -8.48 -13.44
CA LYS A 157 -32.99 -7.82 -14.33
C LYS A 157 -33.65 -8.85 -15.25
N GLU A 158 -32.89 -9.76 -15.80
CA GLU A 158 -33.38 -10.84 -16.66
C GLU A 158 -34.20 -11.89 -15.88
N LEU A 159 -33.81 -12.15 -14.61
CA LEU A 159 -34.58 -13.06 -13.73
C LEU A 159 -35.93 -12.45 -13.34
N LYS A 160 -36.00 -11.14 -13.12
CA LYS A 160 -37.26 -10.45 -12.85
C LYS A 160 -38.20 -10.45 -14.08
N ALA A 161 -37.64 -10.18 -15.26
CA ALA A 161 -38.40 -10.23 -16.51
C ALA A 161 -38.93 -11.65 -16.81
N TYR A 162 -38.09 -12.68 -16.56
CA TYR A 162 -38.48 -14.08 -16.72
C TYR A 162 -39.57 -14.50 -15.74
N ALA A 163 -39.51 -14.07 -14.50
CA ALA A 163 -40.58 -14.37 -13.51
C ALA A 163 -41.88 -13.66 -13.84
N GLU A 164 -41.81 -12.43 -14.37
CA GLU A 164 -42.99 -11.66 -14.81
C GLU A 164 -43.67 -12.31 -16.02
N GLU A 165 -42.87 -12.81 -16.98
CA GLU A 165 -43.39 -13.58 -18.14
C GLU A 165 -44.07 -14.88 -17.72
N LYS A 166 -43.60 -15.52 -16.65
CA LYS A 166 -44.17 -16.75 -16.09
C LYS A 166 -45.29 -16.51 -15.06
N GLY A 167 -45.63 -15.25 -14.77
CA GLY A 167 -46.64 -14.89 -13.79
C GLY A 167 -46.28 -15.17 -12.33
N ILE A 168 -44.96 -15.24 -12.02
CA ILE A 168 -44.45 -15.54 -10.69
C ILE A 168 -44.28 -14.22 -9.94
N ALA A 169 -45.00 -14.03 -8.83
CA ALA A 169 -44.88 -12.84 -7.98
C ALA A 169 -43.54 -12.84 -7.25
N LEU A 170 -42.73 -11.79 -7.47
CA LEU A 170 -41.44 -11.56 -6.80
C LEU A 170 -41.52 -10.39 -5.83
N ASP A 171 -40.83 -10.51 -4.71
CA ASP A 171 -40.60 -9.36 -3.82
C ASP A 171 -39.68 -8.35 -4.49
N SER A 172 -40.04 -7.07 -4.46
CA SER A 172 -39.30 -5.96 -5.08
C SER A 172 -37.87 -5.79 -4.51
N ARG A 173 -37.63 -6.31 -3.31
CA ARG A 173 -36.35 -6.23 -2.57
C ARG A 173 -35.60 -7.58 -2.50
N ALA A 174 -36.07 -8.63 -3.20
CA ALA A 174 -35.45 -9.94 -3.18
C ALA A 174 -34.05 -9.92 -3.78
N LYS A 175 -33.12 -10.61 -3.13
CA LYS A 175 -31.75 -10.82 -3.65
C LYS A 175 -31.76 -11.87 -4.77
N LYS A 176 -30.72 -11.87 -5.61
CA LYS A 176 -30.59 -12.80 -6.76
C LYS A 176 -30.87 -14.27 -6.40
N ALA A 177 -30.34 -14.73 -5.25
CA ALA A 177 -30.51 -16.08 -4.76
C ALA A 177 -31.99 -16.40 -4.43
N ASP A 178 -32.69 -15.45 -3.82
CA ASP A 178 -34.10 -15.60 -3.44
C ASP A 178 -35.02 -15.61 -4.67
N ILE A 179 -34.69 -14.81 -5.69
CA ILE A 179 -35.41 -14.78 -6.98
C ILE A 179 -35.26 -16.11 -7.67
N ILE A 180 -34.05 -16.68 -7.75
CA ILE A 180 -33.83 -18.01 -8.37
C ILE A 180 -34.60 -19.09 -7.63
N ALA A 181 -34.54 -19.12 -6.29
CA ALA A 181 -35.24 -20.09 -5.46
C ALA A 181 -36.78 -20.02 -5.66
N THR A 182 -37.32 -18.80 -5.77
CA THR A 182 -38.75 -18.58 -6.00
C THR A 182 -39.20 -19.07 -7.40
N ILE A 183 -38.40 -18.82 -8.44
CA ILE A 183 -38.65 -19.27 -9.80
C ILE A 183 -38.58 -20.81 -9.86
N GLU A 184 -37.54 -21.43 -9.29
CA GLU A 184 -37.37 -22.88 -9.26
C GLU A 184 -38.48 -23.60 -8.47
N ALA A 185 -38.96 -22.99 -7.38
CA ALA A 185 -40.08 -23.52 -6.61
C ALA A 185 -41.42 -23.46 -7.37
N ALA A 186 -41.58 -22.43 -8.21
CA ALA A 186 -42.78 -22.28 -9.05
C ALA A 186 -42.79 -23.23 -10.26
N GLU A 187 -41.61 -23.54 -10.84
CA GLU A 187 -41.48 -24.48 -11.98
C GLU A 187 -41.56 -25.95 -11.56
N ARG A 188 -41.49 -26.26 -10.26
CA ARG A 188 -41.67 -27.63 -9.72
C ARG A 188 -43.11 -27.99 -9.39
N LYS A 189 -44.04 -27.07 -9.55
CA LYS A 189 -45.47 -27.29 -9.35
C LYS A 189 -46.19 -27.53 -10.66
#